data_ad165971309cb83f1c43a17dd694565b
#
_entry.id   ad165971309cb83f1c43a17dd694565b
#
_cell.length_a   1.000
_cell.length_b   1.000
_cell.length_c   1.000
_cell.angle_alpha   90.00
_cell.angle_beta   90.00
_cell.angle_gamma   90.00
#
_symmetry.space_group_name_H-M   'P 1'
#
loop_
_entity.id
_entity.type
_entity.pdbx_description
1 polymer ?
#
loop_
_entity_poly.entity_id
_entity_poly.type
_entity_poly.pdbx_seq_one_letter_code
_entity_poly.pdbx_strand_id
1 'polypeptide(L)'
;MMQFLIAAPSSSSGKTTVACAVLAALKKRGADPCAFKSGPDYIDPMFHRAVLGVESHNLDLFFSAPDTVRALYAQGAAGHGAAVCEGAMGFYDGLGGVTDTASAWHLADTLGLPVLLVVPAKGASLTLAAQINGLKTFRTPSRIVGVLLNDCTSALYKMLKPMLERET
;
A
#
# COMPACT_ATOMS: atom_id res chain seq x y z
N MET A 1 2.84 -17.32 -3.86
CA MET A 1 2.40 -16.39 -2.80
C MET A 1 1.96 -15.09 -3.45
N MET A 2 0.76 -14.59 -3.10
CA MET A 2 0.30 -13.25 -3.50
C MET A 2 1.02 -12.20 -2.66
N GLN A 3 1.58 -11.14 -3.27
CA GLN A 3 2.31 -10.12 -2.52
C GLN A 3 2.17 -8.75 -3.18
N PHE A 4 1.93 -7.71 -2.39
CA PHE A 4 1.79 -6.33 -2.86
C PHE A 4 1.89 -5.32 -1.72
N LEU A 5 2.09 -4.06 -2.09
CA LEU A 5 2.07 -2.94 -1.17
C LEU A 5 0.87 -2.04 -1.44
N ILE A 6 0.18 -1.64 -0.37
CA ILE A 6 -0.90 -0.65 -0.40
C ILE A 6 -0.31 0.72 -0.09
N ALA A 7 -0.44 1.65 -1.03
CA ALA A 7 0.01 3.04 -0.89
C ALA A 7 -1.12 4.03 -1.17
N ALA A 8 -0.88 5.31 -0.96
CA ALA A 8 -1.82 6.37 -1.28
C ALA A 8 -1.09 7.67 -1.60
N PRO A 9 -1.74 8.66 -2.24
CA PRO A 9 -1.15 9.98 -2.51
C PRO A 9 -0.75 10.76 -1.25
N SER A 10 -1.46 10.53 -0.14
CA SER A 10 -1.25 11.25 1.12
C SER A 10 -1.71 10.46 2.33
N SER A 11 -1.42 10.98 3.54
CA SER A 11 -2.06 10.53 4.78
C SER A 11 -3.58 10.70 4.70
N SER A 12 -4.30 9.93 5.52
CA SER A 12 -5.79 9.99 5.61
C SER A 12 -6.53 9.61 4.33
N SER A 13 -5.88 8.98 3.35
CA SER A 13 -6.51 8.48 2.13
C SER A 13 -7.25 7.13 2.30
N GLY A 14 -7.24 6.55 3.52
CA GLY A 14 -7.91 5.29 3.83
C GLY A 14 -7.06 4.03 3.66
N LYS A 15 -5.72 4.14 3.57
CA LYS A 15 -4.80 2.97 3.44
C LYS A 15 -5.08 1.89 4.49
N THR A 16 -5.09 2.27 5.77
CA THR A 16 -5.26 1.33 6.88
C THR A 16 -6.61 0.61 6.82
N THR A 17 -7.70 1.34 6.52
CA THR A 17 -9.03 0.74 6.35
C THR A 17 -9.02 -0.28 5.21
N VAL A 18 -8.41 0.07 4.07
CA VAL A 18 -8.31 -0.83 2.91
C VAL A 18 -7.41 -2.03 3.23
N ALA A 19 -6.26 -1.81 3.88
CA ALA A 19 -5.36 -2.90 4.28
C ALA A 19 -6.07 -3.91 5.20
N CYS A 20 -6.76 -3.42 6.24
CA CYS A 20 -7.55 -4.27 7.14
C CYS A 20 -8.65 -5.04 6.40
N ALA A 21 -9.38 -4.38 5.49
CA ALA A 21 -10.44 -5.02 4.70
C ALA A 21 -9.87 -6.12 3.78
N VAL A 22 -8.74 -5.86 3.15
CA VAL A 22 -8.04 -6.84 2.29
C VAL A 22 -7.54 -8.03 3.11
N LEU A 23 -6.87 -7.79 4.24
CA LEU A 23 -6.40 -8.85 5.14
C LEU A 23 -7.56 -9.73 5.63
N ALA A 24 -8.66 -9.11 6.07
CA ALA A 24 -9.86 -9.84 6.49
C ALA A 24 -10.47 -10.66 5.35
N ALA A 25 -10.53 -10.11 4.14
CA ALA A 25 -11.03 -10.81 2.97
C ALA A 25 -10.15 -11.99 2.54
N LEU A 26 -8.82 -11.82 2.58
CA LEU A 26 -7.86 -12.88 2.29
C LEU A 26 -7.98 -14.02 3.31
N LYS A 27 -8.03 -13.67 4.60
CA LYS A 27 -8.21 -14.67 5.67
C LYS A 27 -9.53 -15.44 5.51
N LYS A 28 -10.64 -14.73 5.23
CA LYS A 28 -11.94 -15.36 5.00
C LYS A 28 -11.93 -16.34 3.81
N ARG A 29 -11.05 -16.11 2.84
CA ARG A 29 -10.86 -16.98 1.67
C ARG A 29 -9.84 -18.11 1.91
N GLY A 30 -9.29 -18.23 3.12
CA GLY A 30 -8.31 -19.25 3.47
C GLY A 30 -6.92 -19.01 2.88
N ALA A 31 -6.60 -17.77 2.49
CA ALA A 31 -5.31 -17.45 1.86
C ALA A 31 -4.15 -17.32 2.86
N ASP A 32 -4.40 -17.45 4.17
CA ASP A 32 -3.40 -17.30 5.24
C ASP A 32 -2.48 -16.08 5.05
N PRO A 33 -3.01 -14.84 5.20
CA PRO A 33 -2.21 -13.64 4.98
C PRO A 33 -1.31 -13.31 6.18
N CYS A 34 -0.13 -12.75 5.91
CA CYS A 34 0.66 -11.94 6.84
C CYS A 34 0.65 -10.47 6.42
N ALA A 35 0.92 -9.58 7.37
CA ALA A 35 0.92 -8.14 7.16
C ALA A 35 2.27 -7.51 7.51
N PHE A 36 2.60 -6.43 6.81
CA PHE A 36 3.77 -5.61 7.10
C PHE A 36 3.39 -4.14 7.09
N LYS A 37 3.87 -3.37 8.06
CA LYS A 37 3.69 -1.92 8.11
C LYS A 37 5.02 -1.23 7.84
N SER A 38 5.01 -0.25 6.93
CA SER A 38 6.17 0.62 6.71
C SER A 38 6.36 1.55 7.91
N GLY A 39 7.60 1.61 8.43
CA GLY A 39 7.95 2.44 9.57
C GLY A 39 7.65 1.83 10.94
N PRO A 40 7.99 2.55 12.04
CA PRO A 40 7.90 2.07 13.41
C PRO A 40 6.49 2.26 14.00
N ASP A 41 5.48 1.64 13.40
CA ASP A 41 4.09 1.72 13.82
C ASP A 41 3.74 0.59 14.80
N TYR A 42 3.11 0.94 15.92
CA TYR A 42 2.66 -0.04 16.93
C TYR A 42 1.18 -0.38 16.79
N ILE A 43 0.36 0.59 16.36
CA ILE A 43 -1.10 0.49 16.41
C ILE A 43 -1.61 -0.49 15.35
N ASP A 44 -1.19 -0.31 14.10
CA ASP A 44 -1.67 -1.14 12.99
C ASP A 44 -1.26 -2.61 13.16
N PRO A 45 0.01 -2.97 13.47
CA PRO A 45 0.38 -4.35 13.75
C PRO A 45 -0.33 -4.97 14.96
N MET A 46 -0.59 -4.20 16.01
CA MET A 46 -1.38 -4.67 17.15
C MET A 46 -2.82 -4.97 16.76
N PHE A 47 -3.45 -4.09 15.98
CA PHE A 47 -4.81 -4.31 15.47
C PHE A 47 -4.88 -5.53 14.57
N HIS A 48 -3.94 -5.71 13.67
CA HIS A 48 -3.87 -6.88 12.79
C HIS A 48 -3.83 -8.19 13.60
N ARG A 49 -2.98 -8.26 14.63
CA ARG A 49 -2.86 -9.44 15.48
C ARG A 49 -4.09 -9.65 16.38
N ALA A 50 -4.50 -8.61 17.10
CA ALA A 50 -5.53 -8.75 18.14
C ALA A 50 -6.94 -8.87 17.56
N VAL A 51 -7.26 -8.15 16.47
CA VAL A 51 -8.61 -8.06 15.91
C VAL A 51 -8.77 -8.96 14.70
N LEU A 52 -7.81 -8.93 13.76
CA LEU A 52 -7.91 -9.74 12.56
C LEU A 52 -7.30 -11.14 12.73
N GLY A 53 -6.48 -11.35 13.78
CA GLY A 53 -5.73 -12.60 13.99
C GLY A 53 -4.78 -12.87 12.81
N VAL A 54 -4.14 -11.83 12.29
CA VAL A 54 -3.17 -11.86 11.19
C VAL A 54 -1.80 -11.50 11.75
N GLU A 55 -0.79 -12.32 11.46
CA GLU A 55 0.59 -12.01 11.82
C GLU A 55 1.05 -10.72 11.15
N SER A 56 1.71 -9.82 11.91
CA SER A 56 2.07 -8.50 11.39
C SER A 56 3.38 -8.00 11.99
N HIS A 57 4.23 -7.43 11.12
CA HIS A 57 5.57 -6.94 11.44
C HIS A 57 5.77 -5.52 10.91
N ASN A 58 6.83 -4.85 11.38
CA ASN A 58 7.27 -3.57 10.83
C ASN A 58 8.46 -3.79 9.89
N LEU A 59 8.50 -2.99 8.82
CA LEU A 59 9.64 -2.89 7.91
C LEU A 59 10.05 -1.42 7.81
N ASP A 60 11.28 -1.11 8.21
CA ASP A 60 11.72 0.27 8.31
C ASP A 60 13.09 0.49 7.66
N LEU A 61 13.09 1.23 6.56
CA LEU A 61 14.30 1.61 5.82
C LEU A 61 15.02 2.83 6.42
N PHE A 62 14.49 3.44 7.47
CA PHE A 62 15.20 4.47 8.23
C PHE A 62 16.18 3.83 9.23
N PHE A 63 15.73 2.81 9.96
CA PHE A 63 16.54 2.13 10.97
C PHE A 63 17.33 0.93 10.43
N SER A 64 16.97 0.40 9.28
CA SER A 64 17.54 -0.85 8.75
C SER A 64 18.01 -0.70 7.30
N ALA A 65 19.16 -1.31 7.01
CA ALA A 65 19.65 -1.42 5.64
C ALA A 65 18.69 -2.23 4.74
N PRO A 66 18.65 -1.96 3.42
CA PRO A 66 17.77 -2.69 2.49
C PRO A 66 17.87 -4.21 2.57
N ASP A 67 19.07 -4.76 2.74
CA ASP A 67 19.25 -6.22 2.84
C ASP A 67 18.64 -6.79 4.12
N THR A 68 18.72 -6.05 5.24
CA THR A 68 18.05 -6.42 6.49
C THR A 68 16.54 -6.41 6.31
N VAL A 69 15.99 -5.39 5.65
CA VAL A 69 14.55 -5.30 5.37
C VAL A 69 14.08 -6.44 4.47
N ARG A 70 14.87 -6.82 3.44
CA ARG A 70 14.59 -8.00 2.60
C ARG A 70 14.57 -9.28 3.42
N ALA A 71 15.55 -9.47 4.32
CA ALA A 71 15.62 -10.65 5.17
C ALA A 71 14.43 -10.74 6.14
N LEU A 72 14.07 -9.63 6.80
CA LEU A 72 12.91 -9.56 7.69
C LEU A 72 11.60 -9.82 6.95
N TYR A 73 11.45 -9.26 5.74
CA TYR A 73 10.28 -9.53 4.89
C TYR A 73 10.20 -11.02 4.51
N ALA A 74 11.30 -11.59 4.04
CA ALA A 74 11.34 -13.00 3.65
C ALA A 74 11.03 -13.93 4.83
N GLN A 75 11.56 -13.63 6.01
CA GLN A 75 11.31 -14.38 7.24
C GLN A 75 9.83 -14.30 7.67
N GLY A 76 9.27 -13.09 7.73
CA GLY A 76 7.88 -12.89 8.16
C GLY A 76 6.85 -13.35 7.14
N ALA A 77 7.22 -13.45 5.86
CA ALA A 77 6.33 -13.96 4.80
C ALA A 77 6.41 -15.47 4.62
N ALA A 78 7.41 -16.13 5.24
CA ALA A 78 7.64 -17.57 5.06
C ALA A 78 6.45 -18.40 5.58
N GLY A 79 5.97 -19.32 4.75
CA GLY A 79 4.84 -20.19 5.09
C GLY A 79 3.45 -19.60 4.84
N HIS A 80 3.34 -18.29 4.61
CA HIS A 80 2.05 -17.64 4.33
C HIS A 80 1.67 -17.68 2.84
N GLY A 81 0.37 -17.70 2.56
CA GLY A 81 -0.17 -17.69 1.19
C GLY A 81 -0.26 -16.29 0.57
N ALA A 82 -0.27 -15.26 1.41
CA ALA A 82 -0.30 -13.86 0.96
C ALA A 82 0.49 -12.96 1.91
N ALA A 83 1.15 -11.91 1.38
CA ALA A 83 1.85 -10.89 2.12
C ALA A 83 1.36 -9.49 1.69
N VAL A 84 0.81 -8.74 2.63
CA VAL A 84 0.29 -7.40 2.39
C VAL A 84 1.13 -6.38 3.15
N CYS A 85 1.83 -5.50 2.41
CA CYS A 85 2.53 -4.37 3.00
C CYS A 85 1.63 -3.14 2.98
N GLU A 86 1.61 -2.36 4.05
CA GLU A 86 0.97 -1.05 4.11
C GLU A 86 2.01 0.05 4.22
N GLY A 87 1.98 1.00 3.27
CA GLY A 87 2.83 2.19 3.28
C GLY A 87 2.43 3.18 4.38
N ALA A 88 3.38 3.96 4.85
CA ALA A 88 3.13 5.13 5.69
C ALA A 88 3.03 6.39 4.82
N MET A 89 2.32 7.41 5.31
CA MET A 89 2.21 8.74 4.68
C MET A 89 1.78 8.68 3.20
N GLY A 90 2.23 9.61 2.38
CA GLY A 90 2.10 9.56 0.93
C GLY A 90 3.13 8.64 0.29
N PHE A 91 2.87 8.22 -0.94
CA PHE A 91 3.66 7.18 -1.63
C PHE A 91 5.14 7.52 -1.73
N TYR A 92 5.47 8.79 -1.96
CA TYR A 92 6.84 9.28 -2.07
C TYR A 92 7.31 10.07 -0.84
N ASP A 93 6.48 10.19 0.20
CA ASP A 93 6.84 10.94 1.40
C ASP A 93 7.79 10.10 2.27
N GLY A 94 9.05 10.46 2.27
CA GLY A 94 10.09 9.82 3.07
C GLY A 94 10.66 10.77 4.13
N LEU A 95 11.96 10.66 4.37
CA LEU A 95 12.64 11.39 5.43
C LEU A 95 12.45 12.91 5.32
N GLY A 96 11.99 13.52 6.42
CA GLY A 96 11.73 14.94 6.51
C GLY A 96 10.60 15.46 5.62
N GLY A 97 9.87 14.56 4.93
CA GLY A 97 8.81 14.94 3.98
C GLY A 97 9.30 15.57 2.68
N VAL A 98 10.62 15.57 2.44
CA VAL A 98 11.25 16.24 1.29
C VAL A 98 12.11 15.29 0.43
N THR A 99 12.22 14.03 0.83
CA THR A 99 12.91 12.98 0.07
C THR A 99 12.04 11.74 -0.05
N ASP A 100 12.35 10.86 -0.98
CA ASP A 100 11.69 9.55 -1.12
C ASP A 100 12.39 8.43 -0.34
N THR A 101 13.50 8.72 0.33
CA THR A 101 14.22 7.78 1.21
C THR A 101 13.32 7.33 2.36
N ALA A 102 13.24 6.03 2.58
CA ALA A 102 12.35 5.38 3.56
C ALA A 102 10.84 5.58 3.32
N SER A 103 10.45 6.07 2.14
CA SER A 103 9.03 6.17 1.73
C SER A 103 8.42 4.80 1.41
N ALA A 104 7.11 4.76 1.22
CA ALA A 104 6.40 3.58 0.74
C ALA A 104 6.90 3.12 -0.65
N TRP A 105 7.26 4.06 -1.53
CA TRP A 105 7.88 3.76 -2.82
C TRP A 105 9.24 3.08 -2.63
N HIS A 106 10.11 3.62 -1.77
CA HIS A 106 11.43 3.04 -1.51
C HIS A 106 11.30 1.60 -0.96
N LEU A 107 10.32 1.34 -0.09
CA LEU A 107 10.04 0.01 0.41
C LEU A 107 9.56 -0.92 -0.72
N ALA A 108 8.61 -0.47 -1.55
CA ALA A 108 8.11 -1.25 -2.68
C ALA A 108 9.23 -1.58 -3.68
N ASP A 109 10.11 -0.62 -3.96
CA ASP A 109 11.24 -0.83 -4.87
C ASP A 109 12.28 -1.78 -4.27
N THR A 110 12.63 -1.62 -2.99
CA THR A 110 13.54 -2.51 -2.26
C THR A 110 13.07 -3.96 -2.28
N LEU A 111 11.77 -4.20 -2.10
CA LEU A 111 11.19 -5.55 -2.04
C LEU A 111 10.70 -6.08 -3.39
N GLY A 112 10.74 -5.27 -4.44
CA GLY A 112 10.21 -5.64 -5.75
C GLY A 112 8.69 -5.81 -5.80
N LEU A 113 7.93 -5.16 -4.90
CA LEU A 113 6.49 -5.37 -4.75
C LEU A 113 5.67 -4.54 -5.75
N PRO A 114 4.64 -5.13 -6.37
CA PRO A 114 3.62 -4.35 -7.05
C PRO A 114 2.83 -3.50 -6.06
N VAL A 115 2.38 -2.32 -6.49
CA VAL A 115 1.70 -1.34 -5.65
C VAL A 115 0.24 -1.18 -6.07
N LEU A 116 -0.68 -1.30 -5.10
CA LEU A 116 -2.07 -0.87 -5.21
C LEU A 116 -2.21 0.52 -4.60
N LEU A 117 -2.57 1.49 -5.41
CA LEU A 117 -2.71 2.88 -4.99
C LEU A 117 -4.15 3.16 -4.55
N VAL A 118 -4.35 3.46 -3.27
CA VAL A 118 -5.65 3.87 -2.72
C VAL A 118 -5.82 5.37 -2.91
N VAL A 119 -6.81 5.77 -3.70
CA VAL A 119 -7.05 7.17 -4.06
C VAL A 119 -8.44 7.61 -3.61
N PRO A 120 -8.57 8.66 -2.78
CA PRO A 120 -9.86 9.22 -2.44
C PRO A 120 -10.54 9.80 -3.69
N ALA A 121 -11.76 9.33 -3.99
CA ALA A 121 -12.50 9.75 -5.18
C ALA A 121 -13.48 10.89 -4.93
N LYS A 122 -13.80 11.17 -3.65
CA LYS A 122 -14.77 12.20 -3.28
C LYS A 122 -14.33 13.58 -3.75
N GLY A 123 -15.20 14.26 -4.51
CA GLY A 123 -14.96 15.63 -4.98
C GLY A 123 -13.94 15.76 -6.12
N ALA A 124 -13.54 14.64 -6.73
CA ALA A 124 -12.60 14.63 -7.85
C ALA A 124 -13.17 13.90 -9.07
N SER A 125 -12.67 14.23 -10.24
CA SER A 125 -13.08 13.67 -11.53
C SER A 125 -11.84 13.46 -12.42
N LEU A 126 -11.75 14.09 -13.59
CA LEU A 126 -10.62 13.94 -14.51
C LEU A 126 -9.25 14.27 -13.85
N THR A 127 -9.23 15.18 -12.88
CA THR A 127 -8.03 15.51 -12.09
C THR A 127 -7.40 14.28 -11.42
N LEU A 128 -8.19 13.25 -11.07
CA LEU A 128 -7.65 11.99 -10.55
C LEU A 128 -6.70 11.31 -11.53
N ALA A 129 -7.00 11.35 -12.83
CA ALA A 129 -6.11 10.78 -13.84
C ALA A 129 -4.76 11.51 -13.88
N ALA A 130 -4.77 12.84 -13.78
CA ALA A 130 -3.54 13.63 -13.71
C ALA A 130 -2.72 13.29 -12.44
N GLN A 131 -3.37 13.15 -11.28
CA GLN A 131 -2.72 12.77 -10.04
C GLN A 131 -2.11 11.36 -10.13
N ILE A 132 -2.86 10.39 -10.64
CA ILE A 132 -2.40 9.00 -10.81
C ILE A 132 -1.22 8.97 -11.78
N ASN A 133 -1.31 9.63 -12.93
CA ASN A 133 -0.24 9.69 -13.91
C ASN A 133 1.01 10.37 -13.34
N GLY A 134 0.85 11.47 -12.60
CA GLY A 134 1.96 12.10 -11.89
C GLY A 134 2.68 11.12 -10.95
N LEU A 135 1.94 10.36 -10.16
CA LEU A 135 2.53 9.34 -9.28
C LEU A 135 3.16 8.18 -10.05
N LYS A 136 2.59 7.76 -11.18
CA LYS A 136 3.14 6.69 -12.01
C LYS A 136 4.47 7.08 -12.68
N THR A 137 4.65 8.35 -13.00
CA THR A 137 5.80 8.84 -13.78
C THR A 137 6.86 9.54 -12.95
N PHE A 138 6.56 9.90 -11.70
CA PHE A 138 7.48 10.67 -10.84
C PHE A 138 8.78 9.93 -10.53
N ARG A 139 8.72 8.60 -10.38
CA ARG A 139 9.91 7.73 -10.23
C ARG A 139 9.76 6.49 -11.11
N THR A 140 10.89 5.95 -11.56
CA THR A 140 10.93 4.73 -12.37
C THR A 140 11.83 3.68 -11.72
N PRO A 141 11.30 2.46 -11.49
CA PRO A 141 9.90 2.04 -11.69
C PRO A 141 8.97 2.57 -10.60
N SER A 142 7.74 2.98 -10.92
CA SER A 142 6.76 3.35 -9.90
C SER A 142 6.14 2.13 -9.22
N ARG A 143 6.16 0.97 -9.88
CA ARG A 143 5.54 -0.30 -9.47
C ARG A 143 4.03 -0.25 -9.26
N ILE A 144 3.35 0.87 -9.58
CA ILE A 144 1.90 0.99 -9.49
C ILE A 144 1.26 0.13 -10.58
N VAL A 145 0.50 -0.89 -10.17
CA VAL A 145 -0.17 -1.86 -11.06
C VAL A 145 -1.69 -1.76 -11.01
N GLY A 146 -2.23 -1.01 -10.05
CA GLY A 146 -3.66 -0.83 -9.90
C GLY A 146 -4.03 0.31 -9.00
N VAL A 147 -5.27 0.80 -9.15
CA VAL A 147 -5.85 1.88 -8.36
C VAL A 147 -7.12 1.39 -7.69
N LEU A 148 -7.27 1.69 -6.41
CA LEU A 148 -8.46 1.45 -5.63
C LEU A 148 -9.09 2.79 -5.26
N LEU A 149 -10.32 3.04 -5.71
CA LEU A 149 -11.04 4.26 -5.40
C LEU A 149 -11.70 4.14 -4.02
N ASN A 150 -11.24 4.96 -3.08
CA ASN A 150 -11.84 5.07 -1.75
C ASN A 150 -12.82 6.25 -1.70
N ASP A 151 -13.74 6.27 -0.73
CA ASP A 151 -14.82 7.27 -0.63
C ASP A 151 -15.59 7.44 -1.95
N CYS A 152 -15.87 6.33 -2.61
CA CYS A 152 -16.44 6.26 -3.94
C CYS A 152 -17.83 5.60 -3.92
N THR A 153 -18.87 6.33 -4.28
CA THR A 153 -20.20 5.75 -4.47
C THR A 153 -20.24 4.89 -5.74
N SER A 154 -21.20 3.95 -5.81
CA SER A 154 -21.37 3.11 -6.98
C SER A 154 -21.63 3.92 -8.27
N ALA A 155 -22.36 5.04 -8.17
CA ALA A 155 -22.60 5.93 -9.31
C ALA A 155 -21.30 6.62 -9.76
N LEU A 156 -20.53 7.15 -8.82
CA LEU A 156 -19.24 7.79 -9.09
C LEU A 156 -18.24 6.77 -9.68
N TYR A 157 -18.18 5.56 -9.14
CA TYR A 157 -17.33 4.50 -9.67
C TYR A 157 -17.64 4.16 -11.14
N LYS A 158 -18.92 4.01 -11.49
CA LYS A 158 -19.33 3.73 -12.88
C LYS A 158 -18.91 4.83 -13.86
N MET A 159 -18.84 6.07 -13.40
CA MET A 159 -18.40 7.21 -14.19
C MET A 159 -16.86 7.27 -14.28
N LEU A 160 -16.16 7.11 -13.16
CA LEU A 160 -14.71 7.28 -13.10
C LEU A 160 -13.94 6.12 -13.73
N LYS A 161 -14.38 4.87 -13.52
CA LYS A 161 -13.66 3.69 -13.97
C LYS A 161 -13.28 3.74 -15.47
N PRO A 162 -14.21 3.89 -16.42
CA PRO A 162 -13.86 3.87 -17.85
C PRO A 162 -12.98 5.07 -18.25
N MET A 163 -13.12 6.19 -17.56
CA MET A 163 -12.27 7.37 -17.78
C MET A 163 -10.83 7.09 -17.28
N LEU A 164 -10.67 6.59 -16.07
CA LEU A 164 -9.34 6.28 -15.50
C LEU A 164 -8.64 5.17 -16.30
N GLU A 165 -9.35 4.11 -16.71
CA GLU A 165 -8.78 3.04 -17.54
C GLU A 165 -8.29 3.51 -18.91
N ARG A 166 -8.86 4.61 -19.44
CA ARG A 166 -8.41 5.21 -20.70
C ARG A 166 -7.22 6.16 -20.49
N GLU A 167 -7.19 6.91 -19.38
CA GLU A 167 -6.25 8.00 -19.17
C GLU A 167 -5.00 7.58 -18.37
N THR A 168 -5.00 6.42 -17.69
CA THR A 168 -3.91 5.99 -16.81
C THR A 168 -3.40 4.60 -17.15
#